data_c38a5dd98475da9ab41d0600b0b55215
#
_entry.id   c38a5dd98475da9ab41d0600b0b55215
#
_cell.length_a   1.000
_cell.length_b   1.000
_cell.length_c   1.000
_cell.angle_alpha   90.00
_cell.angle_beta   90.00
_cell.angle_gamma   90.00
#
_symmetry.space_group_name_H-M   'P 1'
#
loop_
_entity.id
_entity.type
_entity.pdbx_description
1 polymer ?
#
loop_
_entity_poly.entity_id
_entity_poly.type
_entity_poly.pdbx_seq_one_letter_code
_entity_poly.pdbx_strand_id
1 'polypeptide(L)'
;MAQTSVPVYAAGSLRAPLTEVAKAFEAAQAGAKIELVFGASGLLRDRIRAGEPAQVFASANMEHPQSLAASGWGATRAFTRNALCALAPAKLGLKPETLVAAILDPKTKLGTSTPKADPSGDYAFEMFARIGRSANAPQGAQAALEAKALQLTGGPNSPAPPPGKNVYGVLVAQGQADVFITYCTNAVVAVAEQQGLQSIDVPASINVTADYGLAVKQGASAVAQAFADYILSPAGQAVLQRHGFKQP
;
A
#
# COMPACT_ATOMS: atom_id res chain seq x y z
N MET A 1 -9.89 0.53 -35.32
CA MET A 1 -8.68 1.22 -34.82
C MET A 1 -7.85 0.20 -34.05
N ALA A 2 -6.52 0.26 -34.15
CA ALA A 2 -5.66 -0.64 -33.35
C ALA A 2 -5.81 -0.28 -31.87
N GLN A 3 -5.92 -1.29 -31.01
CA GLN A 3 -5.99 -1.13 -29.56
C GLN A 3 -4.61 -0.73 -29.02
N THR A 4 -4.55 0.36 -28.23
CA THR A 4 -3.31 0.80 -27.57
C THR A 4 -3.26 0.23 -26.16
N SER A 5 -2.36 -0.73 -25.93
CA SER A 5 -2.12 -1.31 -24.61
C SER A 5 -1.15 -0.45 -23.79
N VAL A 6 -1.48 -0.18 -22.53
CA VAL A 6 -0.70 0.61 -21.58
C VAL A 6 -0.40 -0.22 -20.35
N PRO A 7 0.85 -0.71 -20.18
CA PRO A 7 1.27 -1.36 -18.96
C PRO A 7 1.38 -0.36 -17.80
N VAL A 8 0.59 -0.57 -16.76
CA VAL A 8 0.53 0.25 -15.54
C VAL A 8 0.95 -0.58 -14.35
N TYR A 9 2.04 -0.20 -13.72
CA TYR A 9 2.55 -0.86 -12.52
C TYR A 9 2.06 -0.10 -11.29
N ALA A 10 1.41 -0.80 -10.36
CA ALA A 10 0.74 -0.15 -9.24
C ALA A 10 0.90 -0.91 -7.92
N ALA A 11 0.97 -0.17 -6.83
CA ALA A 11 0.99 -0.72 -5.48
C ALA A 11 -0.19 -1.67 -5.24
N GLY A 12 0.03 -2.74 -4.48
CA GLY A 12 -0.98 -3.75 -4.18
C GLY A 12 -2.25 -3.19 -3.54
N SER A 13 -2.12 -2.17 -2.68
CA SER A 13 -3.24 -1.45 -2.06
C SER A 13 -4.15 -0.71 -3.04
N LEU A 14 -3.65 -0.42 -4.24
CA LEU A 14 -4.39 0.26 -5.31
C LEU A 14 -5.18 -0.70 -6.21
N ARG A 15 -5.12 -2.03 -5.96
CA ARG A 15 -5.74 -3.03 -6.85
C ARG A 15 -7.22 -2.73 -7.11
N ALA A 16 -8.03 -2.61 -6.07
CA ALA A 16 -9.46 -2.39 -6.23
C ALA A 16 -9.76 -1.04 -6.90
N PRO A 17 -9.27 0.11 -6.40
CA PRO A 17 -9.60 1.39 -7.00
C PRO A 17 -9.05 1.55 -8.42
N LEU A 18 -7.82 1.15 -8.73
CA LEU A 18 -7.29 1.33 -10.08
C LEU A 18 -7.90 0.35 -11.08
N THR A 19 -8.39 -0.80 -10.66
CA THR A 19 -9.18 -1.67 -11.55
C THR A 19 -10.49 -0.99 -11.95
N GLU A 20 -11.15 -0.29 -11.02
CA GLU A 20 -12.37 0.47 -11.30
C GLU A 20 -12.07 1.70 -12.18
N VAL A 21 -11.02 2.46 -11.86
CA VAL A 21 -10.56 3.61 -12.66
C VAL A 21 -10.21 3.19 -14.08
N ALA A 22 -9.50 2.08 -14.27
CA ALA A 22 -9.13 1.57 -15.59
C ALA A 22 -10.36 1.21 -16.43
N LYS A 23 -11.34 0.53 -15.83
CA LYS A 23 -12.61 0.20 -16.52
C LYS A 23 -13.37 1.46 -16.95
N ALA A 24 -13.45 2.45 -16.07
CA ALA A 24 -14.13 3.72 -16.39
C ALA A 24 -13.39 4.49 -17.50
N PHE A 25 -12.06 4.52 -17.45
CA PHE A 25 -11.24 5.14 -18.49
C PHE A 25 -11.37 4.43 -19.84
N GLU A 26 -11.29 3.09 -19.88
CA GLU A 26 -11.45 2.29 -21.10
C GLU A 26 -12.84 2.49 -21.74
N ALA A 27 -13.87 2.65 -20.91
CA ALA A 27 -15.24 2.92 -21.40
C ALA A 27 -15.37 4.32 -22.01
N ALA A 28 -14.62 5.30 -21.49
CA ALA A 28 -14.62 6.68 -21.99
C ALA A 28 -13.66 6.90 -23.19
N GLN A 29 -12.65 6.05 -23.35
CA GLN A 29 -11.59 6.18 -24.35
C GLN A 29 -11.54 4.95 -25.26
N ALA A 30 -12.27 4.98 -26.36
CA ALA A 30 -12.32 3.86 -27.30
C ALA A 30 -10.92 3.50 -27.82
N GLY A 31 -10.60 2.21 -27.79
CA GLY A 31 -9.31 1.68 -28.23
C GLY A 31 -8.19 1.71 -27.17
N ALA A 32 -8.43 2.27 -25.97
CA ALA A 32 -7.51 2.14 -24.84
C ALA A 32 -7.64 0.77 -24.16
N LYS A 33 -6.49 0.20 -23.77
CA LYS A 33 -6.41 -1.00 -22.91
C LYS A 33 -5.41 -0.78 -21.80
N ILE A 34 -5.85 -0.85 -20.55
CA ILE A 34 -4.99 -0.68 -19.37
C ILE A 34 -4.61 -2.05 -18.82
N GLU A 35 -3.32 -2.37 -18.85
CA GLU A 35 -2.78 -3.62 -18.31
C GLU A 35 -2.18 -3.37 -16.93
N LEU A 36 -2.96 -3.71 -15.89
CA LEU A 36 -2.59 -3.48 -14.50
C LEU A 36 -1.71 -4.62 -13.95
N VAL A 37 -0.51 -4.26 -13.48
CA VAL A 37 0.40 -5.14 -12.76
C VAL A 37 0.51 -4.65 -11.32
N PHE A 38 0.08 -5.47 -10.37
CA PHE A 38 0.08 -5.11 -8.95
C PHE A 38 1.15 -5.84 -8.15
N GLY A 39 1.79 -5.12 -7.22
CA GLY A 39 2.81 -5.69 -6.35
C GLY A 39 3.30 -4.69 -5.30
N ALA A 40 4.27 -5.12 -4.50
CA ALA A 40 4.99 -4.22 -3.60
C ALA A 40 5.78 -3.19 -4.41
N SER A 41 5.66 -1.90 -4.07
CA SER A 41 6.15 -0.80 -4.91
C SER A 41 7.66 -0.85 -5.13
N GLY A 42 8.45 -1.26 -4.13
CA GLY A 42 9.90 -1.40 -4.28
C GLY A 42 10.27 -2.50 -5.27
N LEU A 43 9.57 -3.65 -5.22
CA LEU A 43 9.79 -4.74 -6.19
C LEU A 43 9.39 -4.32 -7.61
N LEU A 44 8.28 -3.60 -7.76
CA LEU A 44 7.85 -3.07 -9.06
C LEU A 44 8.86 -2.05 -9.61
N ARG A 45 9.40 -1.15 -8.77
CA ARG A 45 10.47 -0.23 -9.14
C ARG A 45 11.70 -1.00 -9.68
N ASP A 46 12.10 -2.08 -9.01
CA ASP A 46 13.27 -2.87 -9.42
C ASP A 46 13.03 -3.59 -10.74
N ARG A 47 11.83 -4.11 -10.98
CA ARG A 47 11.41 -4.68 -12.25
C ARG A 47 11.42 -3.63 -13.38
N ILE A 48 10.96 -2.41 -13.10
CA ILE A 48 11.03 -1.28 -14.04
C ILE A 48 12.49 -0.96 -14.38
N ARG A 49 13.37 -0.91 -13.38
CA ARG A 49 14.82 -0.71 -13.57
C ARG A 49 15.47 -1.82 -14.39
N ALA A 50 14.97 -3.04 -14.25
CA ALA A 50 15.42 -4.19 -15.04
C ALA A 50 14.89 -4.18 -16.49
N GLY A 51 14.12 -3.17 -16.89
CA GLY A 51 13.67 -2.96 -18.28
C GLY A 51 12.26 -3.45 -18.59
N GLU A 52 11.45 -3.83 -17.59
CA GLU A 52 10.05 -4.17 -17.86
C GLU A 52 9.28 -2.97 -18.45
N PRO A 53 8.30 -3.21 -19.35
CA PRO A 53 7.74 -2.19 -20.24
C PRO A 53 6.69 -1.29 -19.59
N ALA A 54 6.82 -0.94 -18.30
CA ALA A 54 5.90 -0.04 -17.62
C ALA A 54 5.88 1.35 -18.29
N GLN A 55 4.69 1.91 -18.49
CA GLN A 55 4.50 3.28 -18.97
C GLN A 55 4.00 4.22 -17.87
N VAL A 56 3.27 3.69 -16.88
CA VAL A 56 2.78 4.43 -15.71
C VAL A 56 3.17 3.65 -14.46
N PHE A 57 3.66 4.34 -13.43
CA PHE A 57 3.99 3.76 -12.13
C PHE A 57 3.25 4.51 -11.02
N ALA A 58 2.37 3.80 -10.31
CA ALA A 58 1.58 4.29 -9.17
C ALA A 58 2.06 3.61 -7.89
N SER A 59 2.91 4.28 -7.13
CA SER A 59 3.58 3.77 -5.93
C SER A 59 2.86 4.18 -4.65
N ALA A 60 2.97 3.35 -3.60
CA ALA A 60 2.49 3.65 -2.25
C ALA A 60 3.43 4.59 -1.46
N ASN A 61 4.44 5.15 -2.10
CA ASN A 61 5.27 6.25 -1.60
C ASN A 61 5.72 7.16 -2.74
N MET A 62 6.30 8.30 -2.40
CA MET A 62 6.86 9.24 -3.36
C MET A 62 8.28 8.83 -3.82
N GLU A 63 9.05 8.19 -2.96
CA GLU A 63 10.47 7.90 -3.16
C GLU A 63 10.73 6.98 -4.36
N HIS A 64 9.98 5.89 -4.48
CA HIS A 64 10.20 4.92 -5.54
C HIS A 64 10.05 5.50 -6.95
N PRO A 65 8.94 6.20 -7.30
CA PRO A 65 8.87 6.82 -8.62
C PRO A 65 9.86 7.97 -8.80
N GLN A 66 10.16 8.77 -7.77
CA GLN A 66 11.20 9.81 -7.84
C GLN A 66 12.57 9.22 -8.17
N SER A 67 12.89 8.05 -7.62
CA SER A 67 14.17 7.37 -7.88
C SER A 67 14.33 6.87 -9.33
N LEU A 68 13.27 6.91 -10.14
CA LEU A 68 13.31 6.56 -11.56
C LEU A 68 13.55 7.78 -12.48
N ALA A 69 13.60 8.99 -11.96
CA ALA A 69 13.77 10.21 -12.76
C ALA A 69 15.00 10.16 -13.68
N ALA A 70 16.14 9.68 -13.16
CA ALA A 70 17.38 9.50 -13.94
C ALA A 70 17.29 8.38 -15.00
N SER A 71 16.23 7.55 -14.95
CA SER A 71 15.99 6.44 -15.88
C SER A 71 14.90 6.77 -16.92
N GLY A 72 14.67 8.06 -17.19
CA GLY A 72 13.72 8.51 -18.21
C GLY A 72 12.27 8.50 -17.77
N TRP A 73 12.01 8.73 -16.49
CA TRP A 73 10.65 8.94 -15.95
C TRP A 73 10.40 10.43 -15.71
N GLY A 74 9.15 10.83 -15.90
CA GLY A 74 8.71 12.21 -15.65
C GLY A 74 8.64 12.54 -14.16
N ALA A 75 8.30 13.78 -13.85
CA ALA A 75 8.13 14.25 -12.48
C ALA A 75 7.06 13.43 -11.75
N THR A 76 7.37 13.03 -10.53
CA THR A 76 6.42 12.33 -9.65
C THR A 76 5.39 13.31 -9.09
N ARG A 77 4.11 12.98 -9.26
CA ARG A 77 2.97 13.73 -8.71
C ARG A 77 2.35 12.96 -7.53
N ALA A 78 2.10 13.62 -6.42
CA ALA A 78 1.27 13.06 -5.37
C ALA A 78 -0.17 12.95 -5.90
N PHE A 79 -0.83 11.80 -5.72
CA PHE A 79 -2.16 11.59 -6.26
C PHE A 79 -3.20 11.09 -5.25
N THR A 80 -2.75 10.53 -4.13
CA THR A 80 -3.65 10.11 -3.04
C THR A 80 -2.85 9.88 -1.76
N ARG A 81 -3.57 9.70 -0.63
CA ARG A 81 -3.01 9.42 0.69
C ARG A 81 -3.67 8.24 1.35
N ASN A 82 -2.92 7.59 2.24
CA ASN A 82 -3.39 6.53 3.12
C ASN A 82 -2.82 6.74 4.54
N ALA A 83 -3.32 5.96 5.49
CA ALA A 83 -2.81 5.92 6.86
C ALA A 83 -2.62 4.47 7.29
N LEU A 84 -1.90 4.24 8.39
CA LEU A 84 -1.77 2.92 8.99
C LEU A 84 -2.93 2.62 9.93
N CYS A 85 -3.37 1.36 9.86
CA CYS A 85 -4.25 0.70 10.81
C CYS A 85 -3.63 -0.61 11.28
N ALA A 86 -4.08 -1.09 12.43
CA ALA A 86 -3.80 -2.44 12.87
C ALA A 86 -4.97 -3.34 12.50
N LEU A 87 -4.68 -4.54 12.00
CA LEU A 87 -5.65 -5.61 11.73
C LEU A 87 -5.42 -6.72 12.75
N ALA A 88 -6.47 -7.17 13.42
CA ALA A 88 -6.39 -8.19 14.45
C ALA A 88 -7.70 -9.01 14.54
N PRO A 89 -7.67 -10.21 15.17
CA PRO A 89 -8.92 -10.90 15.53
C PRO A 89 -9.77 -10.05 16.48
N ALA A 90 -11.07 -9.93 16.17
CA ALA A 90 -12.01 -9.13 16.99
C ALA A 90 -12.10 -9.60 18.46
N LYS A 91 -11.89 -10.90 18.70
CA LYS A 91 -11.87 -11.49 20.05
C LYS A 91 -10.80 -10.90 20.97
N LEU A 92 -9.76 -10.24 20.43
CA LEU A 92 -8.74 -9.58 21.24
C LEU A 92 -9.23 -8.26 21.85
N GLY A 93 -10.34 -7.69 21.35
CA GLY A 93 -10.96 -6.48 21.89
C GLY A 93 -10.03 -5.27 21.90
N LEU A 94 -9.06 -5.22 20.99
CA LEU A 94 -8.08 -4.13 20.93
C LEU A 94 -8.76 -2.81 20.54
N LYS A 95 -8.27 -1.75 21.15
CA LYS A 95 -8.69 -0.37 20.89
C LYS A 95 -7.45 0.49 20.58
N PRO A 96 -7.60 1.67 19.97
CA PRO A 96 -6.48 2.57 19.72
C PRO A 96 -5.61 2.82 20.96
N GLU A 97 -6.22 2.98 22.13
CA GLU A 97 -5.54 3.26 23.40
C GLU A 97 -4.72 2.07 23.93
N THR A 98 -5.10 0.84 23.60
CA THR A 98 -4.44 -0.40 24.05
C THR A 98 -3.48 -0.97 22.99
N LEU A 99 -3.49 -0.44 21.77
CA LEU A 99 -2.73 -0.98 20.64
C LEU A 99 -1.23 -1.04 20.93
N VAL A 100 -0.65 0.07 21.43
CA VAL A 100 0.80 0.15 21.67
C VAL A 100 1.23 -0.87 22.71
N ALA A 101 0.49 -1.01 23.80
CA ALA A 101 0.77 -2.02 24.83
C ALA A 101 0.67 -3.44 24.27
N ALA A 102 -0.34 -3.72 23.45
CA ALA A 102 -0.53 -5.02 22.83
C ALA A 102 0.61 -5.40 21.88
N ILE A 103 1.07 -4.49 21.03
CA ILE A 103 2.17 -4.78 20.10
C ILE A 103 3.54 -4.85 20.78
N LEU A 104 3.70 -4.22 21.95
CA LEU A 104 4.91 -4.33 22.79
C LEU A 104 4.96 -5.62 23.62
N ASP A 105 3.83 -6.26 23.89
CA ASP A 105 3.82 -7.55 24.57
C ASP A 105 4.67 -8.57 23.80
N PRO A 106 5.71 -9.16 24.40
CA PRO A 106 6.59 -10.11 23.72
C PRO A 106 5.86 -11.36 23.20
N LYS A 107 4.69 -11.69 23.72
CA LYS A 107 3.87 -12.82 23.28
C LYS A 107 3.07 -12.53 22.03
N THR A 108 2.83 -11.27 21.69
CA THR A 108 2.07 -10.86 20.50
C THR A 108 2.90 -11.07 19.25
N LYS A 109 2.41 -11.85 18.29
CA LYS A 109 2.98 -11.96 16.95
C LYS A 109 2.63 -10.69 16.15
N LEU A 110 3.61 -9.82 15.99
CA LEU A 110 3.46 -8.56 15.24
C LEU A 110 3.81 -8.76 13.77
N GLY A 111 2.84 -8.70 12.88
CA GLY A 111 3.04 -8.80 11.43
C GLY A 111 3.24 -7.44 10.77
N THR A 112 4.11 -7.39 9.78
CA THR A 112 4.34 -6.23 8.90
C THR A 112 4.60 -6.69 7.48
N SER A 113 4.51 -5.76 6.52
CA SER A 113 5.16 -5.93 5.22
C SER A 113 6.68 -5.76 5.34
N THR A 114 7.41 -6.16 4.30
CA THR A 114 8.88 -6.12 4.27
C THR A 114 9.37 -4.70 3.93
N PRO A 115 10.10 -4.01 4.84
CA PRO A 115 10.66 -2.70 4.56
C PRO A 115 11.55 -2.68 3.31
N LYS A 116 11.65 -1.52 2.64
CA LYS A 116 12.37 -1.24 1.39
C LYS A 116 11.76 -1.91 0.16
N ALA A 117 11.17 -3.09 0.30
CA ALA A 117 10.45 -3.77 -0.77
C ALA A 117 8.99 -3.28 -0.87
N ASP A 118 8.34 -3.09 0.27
CA ASP A 118 6.95 -2.62 0.38
C ASP A 118 6.86 -1.39 1.29
N PRO A 119 6.40 -0.23 0.79
CA PRO A 119 6.25 0.98 1.59
C PRO A 119 5.38 0.82 2.85
N SER A 120 4.42 -0.11 2.87
CA SER A 120 3.66 -0.44 4.10
C SER A 120 4.58 -0.91 5.23
N GLY A 121 5.65 -1.63 4.90
CA GLY A 121 6.70 -2.02 5.83
C GLY A 121 7.51 -0.82 6.32
N ASP A 122 7.94 0.06 5.40
CA ASP A 122 8.71 1.26 5.76
C ASP A 122 7.91 2.14 6.73
N TYR A 123 6.62 2.36 6.46
CA TYR A 123 5.75 3.16 7.33
C TYR A 123 5.46 2.48 8.67
N ALA A 124 5.35 1.14 8.72
CA ALA A 124 5.24 0.43 9.99
C ALA A 124 6.48 0.64 10.87
N PHE A 125 7.68 0.59 10.29
CA PHE A 125 8.93 0.84 10.99
C PHE A 125 9.07 2.31 11.41
N GLU A 126 8.62 3.27 10.60
CA GLU A 126 8.54 4.68 11.01
C GLU A 126 7.55 4.87 12.18
N MET A 127 6.42 4.15 12.18
CA MET A 127 5.50 4.13 13.32
C MET A 127 6.22 3.61 14.58
N PHE A 128 7.04 2.56 14.49
CA PHE A 128 7.82 2.06 15.62
C PHE A 128 8.82 3.09 16.13
N ALA A 129 9.47 3.84 15.22
CA ALA A 129 10.34 4.95 15.60
C ALA A 129 9.58 6.07 16.30
N ARG A 130 8.36 6.41 15.87
CA ARG A 130 7.49 7.39 16.56
C ARG A 130 7.07 6.91 17.94
N ILE A 131 6.74 5.62 18.09
CA ILE A 131 6.48 5.01 19.41
C ILE A 131 7.71 5.19 20.31
N GLY A 132 8.90 4.84 19.83
CA GLY A 132 10.13 4.95 20.62
C GLY A 132 10.49 6.39 21.05
N ARG A 133 10.05 7.39 20.29
CA ARG A 133 10.22 8.83 20.62
C ARG A 133 9.11 9.40 21.51
N SER A 134 8.04 8.65 21.77
CA SER A 134 6.93 9.16 22.59
C SER A 134 7.33 9.21 24.08
N ALA A 135 6.84 10.23 24.80
CA ALA A 135 7.22 10.49 26.20
C ALA A 135 6.96 9.32 27.16
N ASN A 136 5.96 8.49 26.84
CA ASN A 136 5.54 7.35 27.68
C ASN A 136 6.04 6.00 27.14
N ALA A 137 6.94 5.99 26.17
CA ALA A 137 7.47 4.75 25.63
C ALA A 137 8.42 4.06 26.61
N PRO A 138 8.35 2.73 26.79
CA PRO A 138 9.39 1.99 27.45
C PRO A 138 10.74 2.19 26.77
N GLN A 139 11.82 2.21 27.56
CA GLN A 139 13.17 2.25 27.00
C GLN A 139 13.39 1.09 26.03
N GLY A 140 13.92 1.37 24.83
CA GLY A 140 14.15 0.36 23.81
C GLY A 140 12.90 -0.10 23.03
N ALA A 141 11.74 0.55 23.19
CA ALA A 141 10.48 0.16 22.54
C ALA A 141 10.61 0.03 21.01
N GLN A 142 11.28 0.98 20.33
CA GLN A 142 11.52 0.90 18.88
C GLN A 142 12.28 -0.39 18.53
N ALA A 143 13.43 -0.61 19.15
CA ALA A 143 14.28 -1.76 18.85
C ALA A 143 13.56 -3.11 19.15
N ALA A 144 12.76 -3.16 20.21
CA ALA A 144 11.96 -4.33 20.53
C ALA A 144 10.89 -4.62 19.47
N LEU A 145 10.21 -3.60 18.97
CA LEU A 145 9.20 -3.75 17.89
C LEU A 145 9.86 -4.16 16.56
N GLU A 146 10.96 -3.53 16.19
CA GLU A 146 11.70 -3.86 14.97
C GLU A 146 12.24 -5.30 14.99
N ALA A 147 12.80 -5.73 16.12
CA ALA A 147 13.36 -7.07 16.29
C ALA A 147 12.30 -8.19 16.25
N LYS A 148 11.08 -7.94 16.75
CA LYS A 148 10.00 -8.93 16.76
C LYS A 148 9.11 -8.92 15.54
N ALA A 149 9.18 -7.88 14.69
CA ALA A 149 8.32 -7.71 13.53
C ALA A 149 8.51 -8.85 12.52
N LEU A 150 7.43 -9.60 12.28
CA LEU A 150 7.37 -10.66 11.29
C LEU A 150 7.06 -10.06 9.93
N GLN A 151 8.03 -10.05 9.03
CA GLN A 151 7.89 -9.51 7.67
C GLN A 151 7.21 -10.56 6.77
N LEU A 152 5.89 -10.66 6.85
CA LEU A 152 5.12 -11.78 6.30
C LEU A 152 4.72 -11.61 4.83
N THR A 153 4.81 -10.42 4.27
CA THR A 153 4.41 -10.13 2.88
C THR A 153 5.21 -8.97 2.28
N GLY A 154 5.07 -8.76 0.96
CA GLY A 154 5.67 -7.62 0.26
C GLY A 154 7.17 -7.74 -0.02
N GLY A 155 7.83 -8.79 0.42
CA GLY A 155 9.24 -9.06 0.15
C GLY A 155 9.46 -9.97 -1.07
N PRO A 156 10.71 -10.05 -1.57
CA PRO A 156 11.05 -10.87 -2.75
C PRO A 156 10.80 -12.36 -2.53
N ASN A 157 10.88 -12.82 -1.28
CA ASN A 157 10.68 -14.23 -0.90
C ASN A 157 9.32 -14.46 -0.23
N SER A 158 8.45 -13.44 -0.18
CA SER A 158 7.12 -13.61 0.39
C SER A 158 6.27 -14.51 -0.48
N PRO A 159 5.44 -15.40 0.09
CA PRO A 159 4.49 -16.19 -0.67
C PRO A 159 3.55 -15.27 -1.48
N ALA A 160 3.19 -15.72 -2.68
CA ALA A 160 2.18 -15.01 -3.46
C ALA A 160 0.86 -14.95 -2.68
N PRO A 161 0.15 -13.81 -2.69
CA PRO A 161 -1.14 -13.70 -2.03
C PRO A 161 -2.13 -14.68 -2.68
N PRO A 162 -3.03 -15.30 -1.89
CA PRO A 162 -4.07 -16.17 -2.44
C PRO A 162 -4.91 -15.40 -3.48
N PRO A 163 -5.22 -16.01 -4.64
CA PRO A 163 -6.02 -15.35 -5.67
C PRO A 163 -7.35 -14.81 -5.12
N GLY A 164 -7.65 -13.55 -5.39
CA GLY A 164 -8.91 -12.92 -5.02
C GLY A 164 -9.13 -12.73 -3.50
N LYS A 165 -8.09 -12.87 -2.68
CA LYS A 165 -8.16 -12.67 -1.22
C LYS A 165 -7.21 -11.56 -0.77
N ASN A 166 -7.62 -10.86 0.28
CA ASN A 166 -6.74 -9.91 0.98
C ASN A 166 -5.69 -10.69 1.78
N VAL A 167 -4.41 -10.53 1.43
CA VAL A 167 -3.31 -11.27 2.06
C VAL A 167 -3.22 -11.02 3.56
N TYR A 168 -3.44 -9.80 4.02
CA TYR A 168 -3.35 -9.42 5.43
C TYR A 168 -4.43 -10.12 6.26
N GLY A 169 -5.66 -10.14 5.74
CA GLY A 169 -6.77 -10.88 6.36
C GLY A 169 -6.49 -12.36 6.48
N VAL A 170 -5.93 -12.97 5.43
CA VAL A 170 -5.55 -14.39 5.45
C VAL A 170 -4.48 -14.66 6.49
N LEU A 171 -3.41 -13.85 6.55
CA LEU A 171 -2.30 -14.01 7.51
C LEU A 171 -2.77 -13.93 8.97
N VAL A 172 -3.66 -12.98 9.29
CA VAL A 172 -4.22 -12.84 10.64
C VAL A 172 -5.21 -13.97 10.95
N ALA A 173 -6.11 -14.31 10.02
CA ALA A 173 -7.08 -15.39 10.22
C ALA A 173 -6.40 -16.76 10.45
N GLN A 174 -5.26 -17.00 9.81
CA GLN A 174 -4.46 -18.22 9.99
C GLN A 174 -3.56 -18.19 11.26
N GLY A 175 -3.57 -17.09 12.02
CA GLY A 175 -2.74 -16.95 13.24
C GLY A 175 -1.24 -16.81 12.96
N GLN A 176 -0.85 -16.40 11.76
CA GLN A 176 0.54 -16.07 11.44
C GLN A 176 0.93 -14.72 12.07
N ALA A 177 -0.03 -13.82 12.26
CA ALA A 177 0.08 -12.62 13.09
C ALA A 177 -1.13 -12.50 14.02
N ASP A 178 -0.92 -12.01 15.24
CA ASP A 178 -1.99 -11.62 16.17
C ASP A 178 -2.42 -10.17 15.89
N VAL A 179 -1.46 -9.31 15.55
CA VAL A 179 -1.69 -7.93 15.11
C VAL A 179 -0.85 -7.69 13.86
N PHE A 180 -1.46 -7.20 12.79
CA PHE A 180 -0.77 -6.84 11.55
C PHE A 180 -0.89 -5.34 11.30
N ILE A 181 0.25 -4.63 11.14
CA ILE A 181 0.24 -3.21 10.78
C ILE A 181 0.24 -3.09 9.25
N THR A 182 -0.80 -2.46 8.71
CA THR A 182 -0.99 -2.27 7.28
C THR A 182 -1.73 -0.96 6.99
N TYR A 183 -2.01 -0.65 5.72
CA TYR A 183 -2.85 0.48 5.37
C TYR A 183 -4.31 0.28 5.81
N CYS A 184 -4.96 1.37 6.25
CA CYS A 184 -6.37 1.31 6.65
C CYS A 184 -7.27 0.79 5.54
N THR A 185 -7.00 1.13 4.28
CA THR A 185 -7.74 0.62 3.13
C THR A 185 -7.65 -0.91 3.02
N ASN A 186 -6.48 -1.50 3.27
CA ASN A 186 -6.29 -2.95 3.31
C ASN A 186 -7.01 -3.59 4.49
N ALA A 187 -6.96 -2.96 5.67
CA ALA A 187 -7.63 -3.47 6.87
C ALA A 187 -9.15 -3.50 6.69
N VAL A 188 -9.74 -2.46 6.08
CA VAL A 188 -11.18 -2.42 5.76
C VAL A 188 -11.58 -3.58 4.82
N VAL A 189 -10.82 -3.80 3.75
CA VAL A 189 -11.06 -4.93 2.82
C VAL A 189 -10.93 -6.26 3.54
N ALA A 190 -9.89 -6.43 4.37
CA ALA A 190 -9.67 -7.67 5.13
C ALA A 190 -10.84 -8.00 6.06
N VAL A 191 -11.37 -6.99 6.76
CA VAL A 191 -12.53 -7.15 7.66
C VAL A 191 -13.79 -7.50 6.86
N ALA A 192 -13.98 -6.92 5.68
CA ALA A 192 -15.13 -7.25 4.83
C ALA A 192 -15.06 -8.68 4.27
N GLU A 193 -13.86 -9.20 3.99
CA GLU A 193 -13.67 -10.55 3.45
C GLU A 193 -13.62 -11.65 4.51
N GLN A 194 -13.16 -11.33 5.74
CA GLN A 194 -12.88 -12.30 6.80
C GLN A 194 -13.67 -11.96 8.07
N GLN A 195 -14.71 -12.74 8.34
CA GLN A 195 -15.45 -12.60 9.60
C GLN A 195 -14.54 -12.82 10.81
N GLY A 196 -14.80 -12.09 11.89
CA GLY A 196 -14.05 -12.20 13.13
C GLY A 196 -12.74 -11.40 13.17
N LEU A 197 -12.45 -10.59 12.15
CA LEU A 197 -11.39 -9.59 12.18
C LEU A 197 -11.93 -8.20 12.53
N GLN A 198 -11.05 -7.35 13.05
CA GLN A 198 -11.29 -5.93 13.29
C GLN A 198 -10.13 -5.08 12.76
N SER A 199 -10.48 -3.88 12.30
CA SER A 199 -9.52 -2.81 12.03
C SER A 199 -9.47 -1.87 13.23
N ILE A 200 -8.27 -1.54 13.68
CA ILE A 200 -8.02 -0.64 14.81
C ILE A 200 -7.24 0.57 14.27
N ASP A 201 -7.74 1.77 14.52
CA ASP A 201 -7.03 2.98 14.14
C ASP A 201 -5.73 3.11 14.96
N VAL A 202 -4.65 3.43 14.28
CA VAL A 202 -3.39 3.80 14.93
C VAL A 202 -3.55 5.23 15.47
N PRO A 203 -3.21 5.48 16.76
CA PRO A 203 -3.30 6.82 17.34
C PRO A 203 -2.56 7.86 16.49
N ALA A 204 -3.17 9.03 16.28
CA ALA A 204 -2.66 10.08 15.40
C ALA A 204 -1.22 10.53 15.75
N SER A 205 -0.86 10.51 17.04
CA SER A 205 0.48 10.88 17.52
C SER A 205 1.61 9.99 17.01
N ILE A 206 1.29 8.75 16.62
CA ILE A 206 2.26 7.76 16.13
C ILE A 206 1.96 7.30 14.70
N ASN A 207 0.79 7.65 14.14
CA ASN A 207 0.43 7.26 12.80
C ASN A 207 1.29 7.95 11.75
N VAL A 208 1.48 7.30 10.62
CA VAL A 208 2.23 7.79 9.47
C VAL A 208 1.28 7.97 8.29
N THR A 209 1.28 9.17 7.71
CA THR A 209 0.55 9.42 6.46
C THR A 209 1.42 8.97 5.30
N ALA A 210 0.88 8.13 4.45
CA ALA A 210 1.51 7.65 3.24
C ALA A 210 1.05 8.49 2.04
N ASP A 211 1.93 9.32 1.49
CA ASP A 211 1.70 10.02 0.22
C ASP A 211 2.06 9.08 -0.94
N TYR A 212 1.11 8.86 -1.85
CA TYR A 212 1.27 7.98 -3.01
C TYR A 212 1.74 8.78 -4.22
N GLY A 213 2.78 8.28 -4.89
CA GLY A 213 3.40 8.92 -6.04
C GLY A 213 3.02 8.27 -7.37
N LEU A 214 2.69 9.11 -8.36
CA LEU A 214 2.39 8.72 -9.73
C LEU A 214 3.43 9.33 -10.68
N ALA A 215 4.03 8.51 -11.53
CA ALA A 215 4.94 8.96 -12.59
C ALA A 215 4.63 8.28 -13.91
N VAL A 216 4.90 8.97 -15.01
CA VAL A 216 4.75 8.49 -16.38
C VAL A 216 6.13 8.44 -17.04
N LYS A 217 6.43 7.37 -17.77
CA LYS A 217 7.69 7.21 -18.51
C LYS A 217 7.79 8.26 -19.62
N GLN A 218 8.96 8.85 -19.82
CA GLN A 218 9.20 9.75 -20.94
C GLN A 218 9.06 8.98 -22.27
N GLY A 219 8.38 9.58 -23.23
CA GLY A 219 8.06 8.92 -24.50
C GLY A 219 6.97 7.84 -24.42
N ALA A 220 6.27 7.73 -23.28
CA ALA A 220 5.08 6.86 -23.18
C ALA A 220 3.99 7.30 -24.16
N SER A 221 3.06 6.39 -24.45
CA SER A 221 1.94 6.68 -25.36
C SER A 221 1.07 7.84 -24.81
N ALA A 222 0.41 8.57 -25.71
CA ALA A 222 -0.56 9.59 -25.31
C ALA A 222 -1.69 9.01 -24.43
N VAL A 223 -2.05 7.75 -24.62
CA VAL A 223 -3.04 7.04 -23.81
C VAL A 223 -2.52 6.83 -22.37
N ALA A 224 -1.22 6.56 -22.20
CA ALA A 224 -0.62 6.43 -20.86
C ALA A 224 -0.66 7.75 -20.09
N GLN A 225 -0.34 8.85 -20.75
CA GLN A 225 -0.45 10.19 -20.17
C GLN A 225 -1.91 10.51 -19.80
N ALA A 226 -2.85 10.26 -20.72
CA ALA A 226 -4.27 10.49 -20.49
C ALA A 226 -4.82 9.65 -19.33
N PHE A 227 -4.36 8.40 -19.16
CA PHE A 227 -4.74 7.56 -18.03
C PHE A 227 -4.20 8.12 -16.71
N ALA A 228 -2.95 8.56 -16.66
CA ALA A 228 -2.37 9.20 -15.47
C ALA A 228 -3.13 10.49 -15.11
N ASP A 229 -3.52 11.28 -16.08
CA ASP A 229 -4.33 12.49 -15.86
C ASP A 229 -5.77 12.15 -15.44
N TYR A 230 -6.33 11.05 -15.93
CA TYR A 230 -7.64 10.56 -15.48
C TYR A 230 -7.63 10.11 -14.02
N ILE A 231 -6.57 9.44 -13.55
CA ILE A 231 -6.39 9.12 -12.11
C ILE A 231 -6.46 10.39 -11.26
N LEU A 232 -5.86 11.49 -11.72
CA LEU A 232 -5.82 12.78 -11.03
C LEU A 232 -7.10 13.62 -11.19
N SER A 233 -7.97 13.26 -12.14
CA SER A 233 -9.22 13.97 -12.40
C SER A 233 -10.22 13.81 -11.25
N PRO A 234 -11.25 14.68 -11.15
CA PRO A 234 -12.32 14.51 -10.17
C PRO A 234 -12.98 13.12 -10.23
N ALA A 235 -13.13 12.53 -11.42
CA ALA A 235 -13.70 11.19 -11.58
C ALA A 235 -12.80 10.10 -10.99
N GLY A 236 -11.50 10.13 -11.29
CA GLY A 236 -10.52 9.19 -10.71
C GLY A 236 -10.40 9.35 -9.20
N GLN A 237 -10.36 10.60 -8.70
CA GLN A 237 -10.29 10.89 -7.28
C GLN A 237 -11.55 10.45 -6.51
N ALA A 238 -12.73 10.57 -7.10
CA ALA A 238 -13.97 10.07 -6.50
C ALA A 238 -13.94 8.54 -6.32
N VAL A 239 -13.33 7.80 -7.27
CA VAL A 239 -13.13 6.35 -7.10
C VAL A 239 -12.18 6.06 -5.94
N LEU A 240 -11.03 6.70 -5.88
CA LEU A 240 -10.06 6.53 -4.78
C LEU A 240 -10.70 6.79 -3.41
N GLN A 241 -11.48 7.87 -3.28
CA GLN A 241 -12.18 8.22 -2.04
C GLN A 241 -13.20 7.15 -1.61
N ARG A 242 -13.99 6.58 -2.55
CA ARG A 242 -14.91 5.49 -2.23
C ARG A 242 -14.20 4.24 -1.68
N HIS A 243 -12.95 4.04 -2.07
CA HIS A 243 -12.08 2.98 -1.55
C HIS A 243 -11.29 3.37 -0.28
N GLY A 244 -11.64 4.51 0.36
CA GLY A 244 -11.05 4.94 1.64
C GLY A 244 -9.74 5.72 1.53
N PHE A 245 -9.27 6.01 0.33
CA PHE A 245 -8.12 6.89 0.14
C PHE A 245 -8.49 8.36 0.35
N LYS A 246 -7.52 9.17 0.74
CA LYS A 246 -7.68 10.62 0.95
C LYS A 246 -7.03 11.38 -0.20
N GLN A 247 -7.51 12.60 -0.45
CA GLN A 247 -6.83 13.51 -1.39
C GLN A 247 -5.42 13.86 -0.89
N PRO A 248 -4.48 14.15 -1.81
CA PRO A 248 -3.12 14.57 -1.47
C PRO A 248 -3.09 15.84 -0.64
#